data_e58df9a6f71569455bd9abfdd6946729
#
_entry.id   e58df9a6f71569455bd9abfdd6946729
#
_cell.length_a   1.000
_cell.length_b   1.000
_cell.length_c   1.000
_cell.angle_alpha   90.00
_cell.angle_beta   90.00
_cell.angle_gamma   90.00
#
_symmetry.space_group_name_H-M   'P 1'
#
loop_
_entity.id
_entity.type
_entity.pdbx_description
1 polymer ?
#
loop_
_entity_poly.entity_id
_entity_poly.type
_entity_poly.pdbx_seq_one_letter_code
_entity_poly.pdbx_strand_id
1 'polypeptide(L)'
;MAQQHKTNQGALWGGRFAGDPSDAMFALSVSTHFDWVLAPYDVQASKAHAKVLHKAGLLSDADLDTMLDGLDLLGEKVASGDFVPLPTDEDVHGALERGLIEIVGPEVGGRLRAGRSRNDQVATLFRMWVRDAIRNIAVEVTDLIAALSTQAANHPGVIMPGKTHFQAAQPILLAHALLAHAHPLLRDIERLQDLDKRLAVSPYGSGALAGSSLHLDPEAIAAELGFAEAADNSLDATSSRDFAAETAYVLAQIAVDMSRLAEEIIAWSTPEFGYVTLADAWSTGSSIMPQKKNPDVAELTRGKTGRLIGNLAGLMATLKAMPLAYNRDLQEDKEPIVDSVTQLHLLLPAMTGLVATLVFHPRRMLELAPAGYTLATDLAEWLVREGVPFREAHEASGACVRIAEERGVGLDELTDEELASAHKQLHPGVREVLTVAGAVASRTTRGGTAQVRVDEQRHRVDTLTADYRAWAQGDHA
;
A
#
# COMPACT_ATOMS: atom_id res chain seq x y z
N MET A 1 15.97 50.06 -23.11
CA MET A 1 15.55 48.70 -23.44
C MET A 1 14.10 48.56 -23.05
N ALA A 2 13.21 48.46 -24.00
CA ALA A 2 11.77 48.37 -23.77
C ALA A 2 11.46 47.03 -23.15
N GLN A 3 10.92 47.03 -21.93
CA GLN A 3 10.26 45.87 -21.34
C GLN A 3 9.08 45.48 -22.24
N GLN A 4 9.18 44.33 -22.89
CA GLN A 4 8.03 43.71 -23.52
C GLN A 4 7.05 43.35 -22.36
N HIS A 5 5.92 44.06 -22.31
CA HIS A 5 4.79 43.67 -21.49
C HIS A 5 4.31 42.30 -21.99
N LYS A 6 4.60 41.25 -21.23
CA LYS A 6 3.92 39.97 -21.36
C LYS A 6 2.46 40.22 -21.00
N THR A 7 1.58 40.26 -21.96
CA THR A 7 0.14 40.33 -21.71
C THR A 7 -0.30 39.03 -21.06
N ASN A 8 -1.09 39.14 -20.02
CA ASN A 8 -1.67 38.06 -19.19
C ASN A 8 -2.69 37.22 -20.02
N GLN A 9 -2.21 36.58 -21.11
CA GLN A 9 -3.03 35.76 -22.02
C GLN A 9 -3.15 34.34 -21.46
N GLY A 10 -3.94 34.18 -20.36
CA GLY A 10 -4.19 32.84 -19.80
C GLY A 10 -4.70 32.81 -18.36
N ALA A 11 -4.43 33.79 -17.51
CA ALA A 11 -4.93 33.81 -16.16
C ALA A 11 -6.37 34.38 -16.08
N LEU A 12 -7.34 33.55 -15.78
CA LEU A 12 -8.76 33.89 -15.72
C LEU A 12 -9.14 34.91 -14.64
N TRP A 13 -8.26 35.13 -13.65
CA TRP A 13 -8.47 36.10 -12.56
C TRP A 13 -7.83 37.48 -12.84
N GLY A 14 -7.23 37.66 -14.03
CA GLY A 14 -6.50 38.86 -14.42
C GLY A 14 -7.33 40.14 -14.58
N GLY A 15 -8.65 40.04 -14.74
CA GLY A 15 -9.49 41.21 -15.07
C GLY A 15 -9.57 42.30 -13.99
N ARG A 16 -9.22 42.02 -12.73
CA ARG A 16 -9.18 42.99 -11.61
C ARG A 16 -7.78 43.59 -11.38
N PHE A 17 -6.75 42.92 -11.83
CA PHE A 17 -5.36 43.27 -11.51
C PHE A 17 -4.75 44.13 -12.64
N ALA A 18 -4.00 45.16 -12.26
CA ALA A 18 -3.36 46.07 -13.19
C ALA A 18 -2.02 45.54 -13.79
N GLY A 19 -1.58 44.36 -13.37
CA GLY A 19 -0.34 43.73 -13.85
C GLY A 19 -0.28 42.26 -13.57
N ASP A 20 0.71 41.59 -14.14
CA ASP A 20 0.97 40.16 -13.97
C ASP A 20 1.57 39.85 -12.58
N PRO A 21 1.42 38.59 -12.06
CA PRO A 21 2.11 38.15 -10.88
C PRO A 21 3.61 38.25 -11.06
N SER A 22 4.35 38.46 -9.96
CA SER A 22 5.81 38.37 -10.01
C SER A 22 6.29 36.96 -10.35
N ASP A 23 7.46 36.83 -10.96
CA ASP A 23 8.07 35.53 -11.27
C ASP A 23 8.18 34.64 -10.01
N ALA A 24 8.46 35.21 -8.85
CA ALA A 24 8.54 34.46 -7.57
C ALA A 24 7.17 33.93 -7.13
N MET A 25 6.08 34.72 -7.29
CA MET A 25 4.73 34.27 -6.99
C MET A 25 4.27 33.19 -7.98
N PHE A 26 4.60 33.34 -9.26
CA PHE A 26 4.29 32.31 -10.25
C PHE A 26 5.04 31.01 -9.96
N ALA A 27 6.34 31.06 -9.68
CA ALA A 27 7.14 29.88 -9.33
C ALA A 27 6.62 29.15 -8.07
N LEU A 28 6.10 29.90 -7.07
CA LEU A 28 5.48 29.32 -5.88
C LEU A 28 4.12 28.66 -6.18
N SER A 29 3.44 29.10 -7.25
CA SER A 29 2.09 28.68 -7.62
C SER A 29 2.02 27.49 -8.56
N VAL A 30 3.06 27.25 -9.37
CA VAL A 30 3.08 26.20 -10.39
C VAL A 30 3.02 24.82 -9.75
N SER A 31 2.07 24.00 -10.21
CA SER A 31 1.82 22.63 -9.71
C SER A 31 1.88 21.55 -10.78
N THR A 32 2.10 21.91 -12.05
CA THR A 32 2.08 20.96 -13.18
C THR A 32 3.05 19.78 -13.04
N HIS A 33 4.13 19.93 -12.25
CA HIS A 33 5.13 18.88 -12.03
C HIS A 33 4.64 17.71 -11.15
N PHE A 34 3.56 17.89 -10.37
CA PHE A 34 2.95 16.82 -9.61
C PHE A 34 1.45 16.60 -9.91
N ASP A 35 0.71 17.63 -10.37
CA ASP A 35 -0.72 17.50 -10.62
C ASP A 35 -1.04 16.99 -12.03
N TRP A 36 -0.06 16.85 -12.92
CA TRP A 36 -0.26 16.34 -14.28
C TRP A 36 -0.86 14.93 -14.32
N VAL A 37 -0.71 14.14 -13.26
CA VAL A 37 -1.34 12.83 -13.11
C VAL A 37 -2.87 12.91 -13.17
N LEU A 38 -3.45 14.10 -12.95
CA LEU A 38 -4.88 14.34 -13.00
C LEU A 38 -5.41 14.63 -14.43
N ALA A 39 -4.53 14.81 -15.41
CA ALA A 39 -4.93 15.22 -16.77
C ALA A 39 -5.96 14.28 -17.44
N PRO A 40 -5.83 12.94 -17.41
CA PRO A 40 -6.84 12.04 -17.98
C PRO A 40 -8.20 12.17 -17.30
N TYR A 41 -8.21 12.37 -15.98
CA TYR A 41 -9.42 12.53 -15.18
C TYR A 41 -10.12 13.87 -15.43
N ASP A 42 -9.34 14.93 -15.68
CA ASP A 42 -9.90 16.24 -16.05
C ASP A 42 -10.60 16.20 -17.41
N VAL A 43 -10.02 15.53 -18.38
CA VAL A 43 -10.67 15.29 -19.68
C VAL A 43 -11.99 14.53 -19.50
N GLN A 44 -11.98 13.45 -18.72
CA GLN A 44 -13.17 12.66 -18.42
C GLN A 44 -14.25 13.48 -17.71
N ALA A 45 -13.88 14.21 -16.66
CA ALA A 45 -14.80 15.06 -15.90
C ALA A 45 -15.31 16.24 -16.72
N SER A 46 -14.49 16.79 -17.61
CA SER A 46 -14.89 17.85 -18.53
C SER A 46 -15.95 17.40 -19.54
N LYS A 47 -15.89 16.15 -20.03
CA LYS A 47 -16.93 15.57 -20.88
C LYS A 47 -18.26 15.42 -20.13
N ALA A 48 -18.22 14.90 -18.90
CA ALA A 48 -19.39 14.77 -18.04
C ALA A 48 -20.00 16.16 -17.76
N HIS A 49 -19.17 17.16 -17.49
CA HIS A 49 -19.61 18.54 -17.27
C HIS A 49 -20.25 19.17 -18.51
N ALA A 50 -19.68 18.98 -19.72
CA ALA A 50 -20.28 19.46 -20.96
C ALA A 50 -21.69 18.93 -21.17
N LYS A 51 -21.95 17.64 -20.90
CA LYS A 51 -23.27 17.01 -20.99
C LYS A 51 -24.27 17.62 -20.00
N VAL A 52 -23.84 17.93 -18.78
CA VAL A 52 -24.70 18.56 -17.77
C VAL A 52 -24.99 20.03 -18.12
N LEU A 53 -24.02 20.77 -18.68
CA LEU A 53 -24.24 22.11 -19.23
C LEU A 53 -25.27 22.10 -20.36
N HIS A 54 -25.20 21.14 -21.26
CA HIS A 54 -26.17 20.96 -22.33
C HIS A 54 -27.58 20.66 -21.78
N LYS A 55 -27.67 19.68 -20.83
CA LYS A 55 -28.96 19.37 -20.14
C LYS A 55 -29.58 20.58 -19.44
N ALA A 56 -28.74 21.48 -18.93
CA ALA A 56 -29.18 22.76 -18.33
C ALA A 56 -29.50 23.86 -19.36
N GLY A 57 -29.37 23.59 -20.67
CA GLY A 57 -29.66 24.54 -21.74
C GLY A 57 -28.59 25.62 -21.94
N LEU A 58 -27.35 25.38 -21.41
CA LEU A 58 -26.22 26.31 -21.50
C LEU A 58 -25.31 26.03 -22.69
N LEU A 59 -25.47 24.88 -23.33
CA LEU A 59 -24.82 24.50 -24.58
C LEU A 59 -25.91 24.08 -25.60
N SER A 60 -25.73 24.43 -26.86
CA SER A 60 -26.48 23.86 -27.97
C SER A 60 -25.99 22.44 -28.30
N ASP A 61 -26.78 21.66 -29.07
CA ASP A 61 -26.37 20.35 -29.56
C ASP A 61 -25.03 20.43 -30.32
N ALA A 62 -24.89 21.43 -31.21
CA ALA A 62 -23.67 21.65 -32.01
C ALA A 62 -22.44 22.04 -31.14
N ASP A 63 -22.66 22.84 -30.08
CA ASP A 63 -21.57 23.19 -29.14
C ASP A 63 -21.13 21.97 -28.34
N LEU A 64 -22.10 21.14 -27.89
CA LEU A 64 -21.80 19.90 -27.16
C LEU A 64 -20.98 18.94 -28.02
N ASP A 65 -21.44 18.64 -29.26
CA ASP A 65 -20.72 17.73 -30.17
C ASP A 65 -19.29 18.22 -30.43
N THR A 66 -19.13 19.51 -30.78
CA THR A 66 -17.81 20.12 -30.98
C THR A 66 -16.91 20.02 -29.75
N MET A 67 -17.47 20.22 -28.55
CA MET A 67 -16.74 20.16 -27.28
C MET A 67 -16.32 18.74 -26.94
N LEU A 68 -17.19 17.75 -27.13
CA LEU A 68 -16.86 16.35 -26.89
C LEU A 68 -15.78 15.84 -27.84
N ASP A 69 -15.90 16.14 -29.15
CA ASP A 69 -14.87 15.78 -30.15
C ASP A 69 -13.52 16.44 -29.80
N GLY A 70 -13.55 17.72 -29.38
CA GLY A 70 -12.34 18.43 -28.96
C GLY A 70 -11.69 17.84 -27.70
N LEU A 71 -12.49 17.41 -26.72
CA LEU A 71 -12.02 16.76 -25.50
C LEU A 71 -11.50 15.34 -25.78
N ASP A 72 -12.09 14.60 -26.74
CA ASP A 72 -11.57 13.31 -27.18
C ASP A 72 -10.19 13.46 -27.81
N LEU A 73 -10.04 14.40 -28.76
CA LEU A 73 -8.75 14.67 -29.39
C LEU A 73 -7.69 15.17 -28.38
N LEU A 74 -8.09 16.00 -27.41
CA LEU A 74 -7.19 16.45 -26.36
C LEU A 74 -6.74 15.27 -25.48
N GLY A 75 -7.67 14.39 -25.11
CA GLY A 75 -7.36 13.17 -24.35
C GLY A 75 -6.39 12.24 -25.05
N GLU A 76 -6.56 12.03 -26.38
CA GLU A 76 -5.61 11.26 -27.20
C GLU A 76 -4.21 11.90 -27.19
N LYS A 77 -4.12 13.23 -27.34
CA LYS A 77 -2.84 13.94 -27.29
C LYS A 77 -2.18 13.90 -25.91
N VAL A 78 -2.95 13.95 -24.82
CA VAL A 78 -2.43 13.77 -23.46
C VAL A 78 -1.86 12.36 -23.29
N ALA A 79 -2.61 11.35 -23.73
CA ALA A 79 -2.20 9.95 -23.61
C ALA A 79 -0.96 9.60 -24.46
N SER A 80 -0.82 10.20 -25.66
CA SER A 80 0.36 10.01 -26.51
C SER A 80 1.58 10.85 -26.08
N GLY A 81 1.40 11.84 -25.20
CA GLY A 81 2.45 12.80 -24.84
C GLY A 81 2.65 13.93 -25.85
N ASP A 82 1.76 14.07 -26.86
CA ASP A 82 1.80 15.15 -27.84
C ASP A 82 1.27 16.47 -27.28
N PHE A 83 0.57 16.42 -26.15
CA PHE A 83 0.16 17.58 -25.38
C PHE A 83 0.74 17.50 -23.96
N VAL A 84 1.56 18.50 -23.63
CA VAL A 84 2.22 18.64 -22.33
C VAL A 84 2.06 20.06 -21.78
N PRO A 85 2.21 20.27 -20.47
CA PRO A 85 2.19 21.60 -19.90
C PRO A 85 3.27 22.50 -20.50
N LEU A 86 2.92 23.77 -20.72
CA LEU A 86 3.90 24.81 -21.05
C LEU A 86 4.47 25.42 -19.75
N PRO A 87 5.68 26.02 -19.81
CA PRO A 87 6.23 26.74 -18.66
C PRO A 87 5.36 27.92 -18.15
N THR A 88 4.36 28.32 -18.92
CA THR A 88 3.38 29.37 -18.57
C THR A 88 2.10 28.83 -17.95
N ASP A 89 1.89 27.53 -17.94
CA ASP A 89 0.71 26.90 -17.33
C ASP A 89 0.92 26.77 -15.81
N GLU A 90 -0.01 27.30 -15.03
CA GLU A 90 0.05 27.28 -13.55
C GLU A 90 -0.29 25.89 -13.00
N ASP A 91 -1.33 25.26 -13.56
CA ASP A 91 -1.84 23.96 -13.12
C ASP A 91 -2.31 23.11 -14.33
N VAL A 92 -2.58 21.82 -14.09
CA VAL A 92 -3.10 20.89 -15.10
C VAL A 92 -4.39 21.39 -15.74
N HIS A 93 -5.27 22.01 -14.96
CA HIS A 93 -6.59 22.49 -15.42
C HIS A 93 -6.44 23.65 -16.41
N GLY A 94 -5.53 24.60 -16.14
CA GLY A 94 -5.22 25.71 -17.05
C GLY A 94 -4.59 25.24 -18.35
N ALA A 95 -3.69 24.28 -18.27
CA ALA A 95 -3.09 23.67 -19.46
C ALA A 95 -4.16 23.01 -20.35
N LEU A 96 -5.05 22.20 -19.78
CA LEU A 96 -6.10 21.51 -20.54
C LEU A 96 -7.17 22.47 -21.08
N GLU A 97 -7.54 23.54 -20.35
CA GLU A 97 -8.43 24.57 -20.85
C GLU A 97 -7.82 25.28 -22.06
N ARG A 98 -6.53 25.64 -22.00
CA ARG A 98 -5.80 26.18 -23.15
C ARG A 98 -5.81 25.20 -24.33
N GLY A 99 -5.49 23.92 -24.11
CA GLY A 99 -5.49 22.89 -25.13
C GLY A 99 -6.86 22.72 -25.80
N LEU A 100 -7.93 22.72 -25.04
CA LEU A 100 -9.28 22.66 -25.61
C LEU A 100 -9.60 23.89 -26.46
N ILE A 101 -9.31 25.10 -25.97
CA ILE A 101 -9.53 26.35 -26.71
C ILE A 101 -8.72 26.37 -28.01
N GLU A 102 -7.51 25.87 -28.02
CA GLU A 102 -6.69 25.73 -29.24
C GLU A 102 -7.33 24.79 -30.28
N ILE A 103 -8.06 23.78 -29.85
CA ILE A 103 -8.73 22.78 -30.71
C ILE A 103 -10.06 23.29 -31.25
N VAL A 104 -10.95 23.77 -30.34
CA VAL A 104 -12.35 24.08 -30.70
C VAL A 104 -12.66 25.57 -30.81
N GLY A 105 -11.69 26.43 -30.55
CA GLY A 105 -11.85 27.88 -30.52
C GLY A 105 -12.39 28.44 -29.21
N PRO A 106 -12.19 29.76 -28.97
CA PRO A 106 -12.53 30.40 -27.70
C PRO A 106 -14.05 30.50 -27.43
N GLU A 107 -14.86 30.54 -28.50
CA GLU A 107 -16.33 30.66 -28.33
C GLU A 107 -16.95 29.41 -27.74
N VAL A 108 -16.57 28.24 -28.21
CA VAL A 108 -17.07 26.96 -27.71
C VAL A 108 -16.29 26.55 -26.45
N GLY A 109 -14.95 26.50 -26.51
CA GLY A 109 -14.11 26.05 -25.42
C GLY A 109 -14.26 26.86 -24.14
N GLY A 110 -14.47 28.19 -24.27
CA GLY A 110 -14.67 29.08 -23.12
C GLY A 110 -15.98 28.84 -22.36
N ARG A 111 -16.98 28.15 -22.95
CA ARG A 111 -18.27 27.84 -22.29
C ARG A 111 -18.13 26.72 -21.26
N LEU A 112 -17.14 25.84 -21.37
CA LEU A 112 -16.96 24.68 -20.51
C LEU A 112 -16.81 25.05 -19.03
N ARG A 113 -16.36 26.26 -18.73
CA ARG A 113 -16.10 26.69 -17.35
C ARG A 113 -17.35 27.11 -16.56
N ALA A 114 -18.49 27.26 -17.21
CA ALA A 114 -19.72 27.73 -16.55
C ALA A 114 -20.12 26.81 -15.39
N GLY A 115 -20.30 27.38 -14.19
CA GLY A 115 -20.73 26.65 -12.99
C GLY A 115 -19.70 25.75 -12.33
N ARG A 116 -18.46 25.67 -12.85
CA ARG A 116 -17.35 24.89 -12.29
C ARG A 116 -16.31 25.81 -11.66
N SER A 117 -15.90 25.47 -10.44
CA SER A 117 -14.73 26.08 -9.77
C SER A 117 -13.53 25.17 -9.84
N ARG A 118 -12.31 25.74 -9.71
CA ARG A 118 -11.10 24.92 -9.45
C ARG A 118 -11.26 24.09 -8.17
N ASN A 119 -12.01 24.56 -7.18
CA ASN A 119 -12.12 23.92 -5.86
C ASN A 119 -12.83 22.57 -5.94
N ASP A 120 -14.03 22.51 -6.52
CA ASP A 120 -14.76 21.26 -6.69
C ASP A 120 -14.14 20.37 -7.79
N GLN A 121 -13.58 20.99 -8.84
CA GLN A 121 -12.86 20.30 -9.90
C GLN A 121 -11.70 19.49 -9.33
N VAL A 122 -10.72 20.13 -8.67
CA VAL A 122 -9.53 19.44 -8.15
C VAL A 122 -9.89 18.40 -7.09
N ALA A 123 -10.87 18.67 -6.21
CA ALA A 123 -11.30 17.72 -5.20
C ALA A 123 -11.87 16.43 -5.81
N THR A 124 -12.64 16.56 -6.91
CA THR A 124 -13.22 15.42 -7.64
C THR A 124 -12.15 14.61 -8.35
N LEU A 125 -11.27 15.29 -9.12
CA LEU A 125 -10.24 14.61 -9.91
C LEU A 125 -9.23 13.90 -9.02
N PHE A 126 -8.91 14.48 -7.88
CA PHE A 126 -7.98 13.86 -6.92
C PHE A 126 -8.59 12.58 -6.34
N ARG A 127 -9.90 12.56 -6.01
CA ARG A 127 -10.59 11.35 -5.59
C ARG A 127 -10.63 10.28 -6.69
N MET A 128 -10.90 10.65 -7.95
CA MET A 128 -10.87 9.72 -9.09
C MET A 128 -9.50 9.08 -9.24
N TRP A 129 -8.44 9.90 -9.27
CA TRP A 129 -7.07 9.40 -9.38
C TRP A 129 -6.67 8.49 -8.21
N VAL A 130 -7.01 8.87 -6.97
CA VAL A 130 -6.71 8.04 -5.79
C VAL A 130 -7.41 6.70 -5.86
N ARG A 131 -8.68 6.64 -6.32
CA ARG A 131 -9.43 5.38 -6.47
C ARG A 131 -8.72 4.41 -7.42
N ASP A 132 -8.24 4.90 -8.54
CA ASP A 132 -7.50 4.07 -9.49
C ASP A 132 -6.12 3.68 -8.95
N ALA A 133 -5.41 4.62 -8.32
CA ALA A 133 -4.10 4.36 -7.72
C ALA A 133 -4.15 3.28 -6.63
N ILE A 134 -5.13 3.33 -5.72
CA ILE A 134 -5.26 2.31 -4.67
C ILE A 134 -5.65 0.93 -5.21
N ARG A 135 -6.41 0.86 -6.30
CA ARG A 135 -6.73 -0.41 -6.98
C ARG A 135 -5.49 -1.01 -7.64
N ASN A 136 -4.69 -0.22 -8.32
CA ASN A 136 -3.42 -0.66 -8.91
C ASN A 136 -2.44 -1.16 -7.82
N ILE A 137 -2.31 -0.43 -6.71
CA ILE A 137 -1.52 -0.88 -5.55
C ILE A 137 -2.06 -2.19 -4.98
N ALA A 138 -3.39 -2.36 -4.88
CA ALA A 138 -3.98 -3.60 -4.40
C ALA A 138 -3.63 -4.79 -5.29
N VAL A 139 -3.61 -4.63 -6.61
CA VAL A 139 -3.12 -5.67 -7.54
C VAL A 139 -1.68 -6.07 -7.22
N GLU A 140 -0.78 -5.08 -7.06
CA GLU A 140 0.62 -5.35 -6.75
C GLU A 140 0.82 -5.98 -5.36
N VAL A 141 0.00 -5.60 -4.37
CA VAL A 141 -0.01 -6.25 -3.04
C VAL A 141 -0.46 -7.70 -3.15
N THR A 142 -1.47 -8.01 -3.99
CA THR A 142 -1.89 -9.41 -4.25
C THR A 142 -0.78 -10.23 -4.91
N ASP A 143 0.05 -9.63 -5.76
CA ASP A 143 1.21 -10.30 -6.36
C ASP A 143 2.25 -10.67 -5.30
N LEU A 144 2.53 -9.79 -4.34
CA LEU A 144 3.43 -10.09 -3.22
C LEU A 144 2.87 -11.20 -2.31
N ILE A 145 1.57 -11.17 -2.01
CA ILE A 145 0.91 -12.22 -1.22
C ILE A 145 1.00 -13.57 -1.96
N ALA A 146 0.75 -13.58 -3.27
CA ALA A 146 0.85 -14.78 -4.10
C ALA A 146 2.28 -15.34 -4.13
N ALA A 147 3.31 -14.48 -4.16
CA ALA A 147 4.71 -14.92 -4.07
C ALA A 147 5.01 -15.58 -2.71
N LEU A 148 4.52 -15.02 -1.60
CA LEU A 148 4.65 -15.61 -0.27
C LEU A 148 3.94 -16.96 -0.17
N SER A 149 2.69 -17.06 -0.67
CA SER A 149 1.92 -18.31 -0.69
C SER A 149 2.57 -19.39 -1.56
N THR A 150 3.12 -19.00 -2.71
CA THR A 150 3.85 -19.89 -3.62
C THR A 150 5.11 -20.45 -2.95
N GLN A 151 5.89 -19.61 -2.30
CA GLN A 151 7.07 -20.05 -1.53
C GLN A 151 6.66 -20.98 -0.39
N ALA A 152 5.57 -20.69 0.33
CA ALA A 152 5.03 -21.55 1.37
C ALA A 152 4.63 -22.94 0.80
N ALA A 153 3.98 -22.98 -0.37
CA ALA A 153 3.57 -24.21 -1.06
C ALA A 153 4.77 -25.05 -1.53
N ASN A 154 5.85 -24.40 -1.97
CA ASN A 154 7.05 -25.06 -2.48
C ASN A 154 7.95 -25.64 -1.38
N HIS A 155 7.68 -25.31 -0.11
CA HIS A 155 8.50 -25.75 1.03
C HIS A 155 7.66 -26.44 2.12
N PRO A 156 6.88 -27.49 1.78
CA PRO A 156 6.07 -28.20 2.75
C PRO A 156 6.96 -28.89 3.77
N GLY A 157 6.59 -28.84 5.04
CA GLY A 157 7.30 -29.55 6.12
C GLY A 157 8.67 -29.00 6.49
N VAL A 158 9.14 -27.91 5.88
CA VAL A 158 10.42 -27.28 6.25
C VAL A 158 10.28 -26.63 7.61
N ILE A 159 11.07 -27.10 8.59
CA ILE A 159 11.05 -26.63 9.99
C ILE A 159 12.18 -25.61 10.18
N MET A 160 11.90 -24.52 10.87
CA MET A 160 12.83 -23.48 11.29
C MET A 160 12.63 -23.09 12.74
N PRO A 161 13.60 -22.45 13.41
CA PRO A 161 13.40 -21.90 14.74
C PRO A 161 12.49 -20.66 14.66
N GLY A 162 11.34 -20.71 15.27
CA GLY A 162 10.55 -19.53 15.60
C GLY A 162 11.25 -18.74 16.70
N LYS A 163 11.22 -17.41 16.60
CA LYS A 163 11.98 -16.52 17.49
C LYS A 163 11.07 -15.49 18.15
N THR A 164 11.37 -15.19 19.39
CA THR A 164 10.93 -13.98 20.10
C THR A 164 12.16 -13.28 20.65
N HIS A 165 12.21 -11.95 20.64
CA HIS A 165 13.41 -11.17 21.05
C HIS A 165 14.69 -11.59 20.33
N PHE A 166 14.59 -12.05 19.07
CA PHE A 166 15.67 -12.71 18.32
C PHE A 166 16.26 -13.97 18.97
N GLN A 167 15.66 -14.46 20.07
CA GLN A 167 16.04 -15.72 20.74
C GLN A 167 15.19 -16.86 20.16
N ALA A 168 15.79 -18.05 20.03
CA ALA A 168 15.06 -19.25 19.67
C ALA A 168 13.96 -19.54 20.72
N ALA A 169 12.74 -19.78 20.28
CA ALA A 169 11.58 -19.94 21.15
C ALA A 169 10.92 -21.30 20.94
N GLN A 170 10.36 -21.55 19.76
CA GLN A 170 9.68 -22.81 19.43
C GLN A 170 9.93 -23.16 17.96
N PRO A 171 10.01 -24.43 17.57
CA PRO A 171 10.05 -24.84 16.18
C PRO A 171 8.74 -24.47 15.45
N ILE A 172 8.84 -23.94 14.25
CA ILE A 172 7.69 -23.63 13.38
C ILE A 172 7.96 -24.09 11.96
N LEU A 173 6.94 -24.19 11.12
CA LEU A 173 7.11 -24.37 9.68
C LEU A 173 7.54 -23.05 9.01
N LEU A 174 8.45 -23.14 8.06
CA LEU A 174 8.78 -22.01 7.17
C LEU A 174 7.54 -21.44 6.48
N ALA A 175 6.65 -22.31 5.98
CA ALA A 175 5.40 -21.92 5.38
C ALA A 175 4.51 -21.11 6.34
N HIS A 176 4.51 -21.43 7.63
CA HIS A 176 3.81 -20.67 8.66
C HIS A 176 4.38 -19.25 8.79
N ALA A 177 5.70 -19.11 8.82
CA ALA A 177 6.38 -17.81 8.88
C ALA A 177 6.09 -16.95 7.63
N LEU A 178 6.15 -17.52 6.43
CA LEU A 178 5.85 -16.81 5.18
C LEU A 178 4.41 -16.33 5.12
N LEU A 179 3.44 -17.19 5.50
CA LEU A 179 2.03 -16.81 5.53
C LEU A 179 1.73 -15.77 6.61
N ALA A 180 2.51 -15.72 7.70
CA ALA A 180 2.37 -14.68 8.72
C ALA A 180 2.58 -13.27 8.14
N HIS A 181 3.42 -13.10 7.14
CA HIS A 181 3.60 -11.84 6.41
C HIS A 181 2.50 -11.55 5.39
N ALA A 182 1.79 -12.56 4.88
CA ALA A 182 0.64 -12.37 4.00
C ALA A 182 -0.58 -11.78 4.74
N HIS A 183 -0.81 -12.14 6.00
CA HIS A 183 -1.98 -11.68 6.75
C HIS A 183 -2.09 -10.16 6.97
N PRO A 184 -1.03 -9.41 7.34
CA PRO A 184 -1.12 -7.95 7.41
C PRO A 184 -1.41 -7.32 6.04
N LEU A 185 -0.82 -7.83 4.96
CA LEU A 185 -1.07 -7.34 3.60
C LEU A 185 -2.53 -7.59 3.15
N LEU A 186 -3.15 -8.71 3.53
CA LEU A 186 -4.59 -8.91 3.32
C LEU A 186 -5.43 -7.85 4.04
N ARG A 187 -5.09 -7.52 5.30
CA ARG A 187 -5.78 -6.45 6.04
C ARG A 187 -5.53 -5.06 5.43
N ASP A 188 -4.41 -4.85 4.76
CA ASP A 188 -4.15 -3.61 4.04
C ASP A 188 -5.06 -3.46 2.82
N ILE A 189 -5.33 -4.56 2.10
CA ILE A 189 -6.31 -4.53 1.01
C ILE A 189 -7.73 -4.26 1.54
N GLU A 190 -8.12 -4.83 2.69
CA GLU A 190 -9.39 -4.49 3.35
C GLU A 190 -9.48 -2.99 3.68
N ARG A 191 -8.39 -2.37 4.13
CA ARG A 191 -8.32 -0.90 4.35
C ARG A 191 -8.50 -0.13 3.04
N LEU A 192 -7.87 -0.58 1.93
CA LEU A 192 -8.04 0.04 0.61
C LEU A 192 -9.48 -0.07 0.13
N GLN A 193 -10.17 -1.19 0.35
CA GLN A 193 -11.59 -1.37 0.03
C GLN A 193 -12.49 -0.42 0.85
N ASP A 194 -12.20 -0.27 2.14
CA ASP A 194 -12.95 0.65 2.99
C ASP A 194 -12.70 2.12 2.63
N LEU A 195 -11.47 2.47 2.24
CA LEU A 195 -11.12 3.78 1.72
C LEU A 195 -11.85 4.07 0.39
N ASP A 196 -11.92 3.12 -0.54
CA ASP A 196 -12.62 3.29 -1.83
C ASP A 196 -14.10 3.66 -1.64
N LYS A 197 -14.77 3.10 -0.64
CA LYS A 197 -16.15 3.45 -0.28
C LYS A 197 -16.30 4.92 0.12
N ARG A 198 -15.37 5.47 0.91
CA ARG A 198 -15.37 6.88 1.34
C ARG A 198 -14.94 7.84 0.23
N LEU A 199 -14.11 7.37 -0.70
CA LEU A 199 -13.74 8.10 -1.92
C LEU A 199 -14.91 8.21 -2.91
N ALA A 200 -15.89 7.33 -2.85
CA ALA A 200 -16.99 7.22 -3.80
C ALA A 200 -18.08 8.30 -3.66
N VAL A 201 -17.80 9.41 -2.99
CA VAL A 201 -18.68 10.59 -2.88
C VAL A 201 -18.09 11.73 -3.71
N SER A 202 -18.87 12.24 -4.68
CA SER A 202 -18.42 13.26 -5.64
C SER A 202 -18.54 14.67 -5.08
N PRO A 203 -17.46 15.47 -4.99
CA PRO A 203 -17.55 16.90 -4.68
C PRO A 203 -18.07 17.76 -5.83
N TYR A 204 -18.17 17.22 -7.04
CA TYR A 204 -18.48 17.98 -8.24
C TYR A 204 -19.88 18.61 -8.15
N GLY A 205 -19.99 19.87 -8.59
CA GLY A 205 -21.22 20.67 -8.48
C GLY A 205 -21.27 21.57 -7.25
N SER A 206 -20.26 21.43 -6.33
CA SER A 206 -20.14 22.29 -5.15
C SER A 206 -19.71 23.73 -5.50
N GLY A 207 -19.22 23.96 -6.73
CA GLY A 207 -18.68 25.24 -7.14
C GLY A 207 -17.51 25.67 -6.28
N ALA A 208 -17.41 26.95 -5.97
CA ALA A 208 -16.34 27.43 -5.09
C ALA A 208 -16.52 26.98 -3.62
N LEU A 209 -17.78 26.94 -3.13
CA LEU A 209 -18.17 26.51 -1.77
C LEU A 209 -19.69 26.47 -1.51
N ALA A 210 -20.51 27.07 -2.41
CA ALA A 210 -21.94 27.31 -2.15
C ALA A 210 -22.86 26.63 -3.19
N GLY A 211 -22.35 25.73 -3.99
CA GLY A 211 -23.08 25.15 -5.12
C GLY A 211 -23.15 26.08 -6.32
N SER A 212 -24.09 25.83 -7.23
CA SER A 212 -24.27 26.59 -8.46
C SER A 212 -25.71 27.04 -8.64
N SER A 213 -25.95 28.26 -9.14
CA SER A 213 -27.25 28.79 -9.52
C SER A 213 -27.65 28.41 -10.96
N LEU A 214 -26.84 27.66 -11.67
CA LEU A 214 -27.06 27.30 -13.09
C LEU A 214 -27.88 26.01 -13.28
N HIS A 215 -28.51 25.51 -12.21
CA HIS A 215 -29.32 24.28 -12.23
C HIS A 215 -28.59 23.05 -12.81
N LEU A 216 -27.28 22.96 -12.53
CA LEU A 216 -26.50 21.78 -12.87
C LEU A 216 -26.91 20.59 -11.99
N ASP A 217 -26.82 19.40 -12.53
CA ASP A 217 -27.22 18.15 -11.89
C ASP A 217 -25.97 17.42 -11.35
N PRO A 218 -25.60 17.58 -10.05
CA PRO A 218 -24.42 16.94 -9.48
C PRO A 218 -24.54 15.42 -9.40
N GLU A 219 -25.77 14.89 -9.24
CA GLU A 219 -25.99 13.44 -9.21
C GLU A 219 -25.72 12.80 -10.58
N ALA A 220 -26.12 13.47 -11.66
CA ALA A 220 -25.82 12.99 -13.00
C ALA A 220 -24.32 12.95 -13.29
N ILE A 221 -23.56 13.94 -12.81
CA ILE A 221 -22.10 13.97 -12.94
C ILE A 221 -21.47 12.87 -12.08
N ALA A 222 -21.91 12.72 -10.83
CA ALA A 222 -21.42 11.69 -9.93
C ALA A 222 -21.57 10.29 -10.56
N ALA A 223 -22.77 9.99 -11.07
CA ALA A 223 -23.06 8.71 -11.72
C ALA A 223 -22.17 8.47 -12.98
N GLU A 224 -22.01 9.49 -13.82
CA GLU A 224 -21.20 9.37 -15.04
C GLU A 224 -19.70 9.16 -14.75
N LEU A 225 -19.20 9.73 -13.64
CA LEU A 225 -17.82 9.58 -13.19
C LEU A 225 -17.59 8.34 -12.28
N GLY A 226 -18.61 7.50 -12.10
CA GLY A 226 -18.51 6.27 -11.31
C GLY A 226 -18.42 6.49 -9.80
N PHE A 227 -18.95 7.61 -9.30
CA PHE A 227 -19.18 7.83 -7.87
C PHE A 227 -20.54 7.22 -7.46
N ALA A 228 -20.65 6.86 -6.18
CA ALA A 228 -21.88 6.31 -5.63
C ALA A 228 -22.97 7.38 -5.44
N GLU A 229 -22.56 8.60 -5.11
CA GLU A 229 -23.46 9.74 -4.80
C GLU A 229 -22.73 11.08 -4.92
N ALA A 230 -23.48 12.19 -4.98
CA ALA A 230 -22.94 13.54 -4.83
C ALA A 230 -22.82 13.92 -3.35
N ALA A 231 -21.95 14.88 -3.02
CA ALA A 231 -21.74 15.32 -1.64
C ALA A 231 -22.92 16.14 -1.11
N ASP A 232 -23.31 15.90 0.14
CA ASP A 232 -24.44 16.57 0.81
C ASP A 232 -24.20 18.05 1.15
N ASN A 233 -22.92 18.44 1.31
CA ASN A 233 -22.57 19.81 1.70
C ASN A 233 -21.43 20.35 0.86
N SER A 234 -21.70 21.38 0.06
CA SER A 234 -20.75 21.97 -0.87
C SER A 234 -19.53 22.62 -0.19
N LEU A 235 -19.68 23.14 1.02
CA LEU A 235 -18.60 23.76 1.76
C LEU A 235 -17.61 22.70 2.27
N ASP A 236 -18.11 21.59 2.80
CA ASP A 236 -17.31 20.43 3.19
C ASP A 236 -16.66 19.77 1.98
N ALA A 237 -17.41 19.55 0.92
CA ALA A 237 -16.95 18.86 -0.29
C ALA A 237 -15.74 19.53 -0.96
N THR A 238 -15.67 20.86 -0.97
CA THR A 238 -14.52 21.61 -1.49
C THR A 238 -13.34 21.66 -0.53
N SER A 239 -13.58 21.39 0.75
CA SER A 239 -12.62 21.55 1.86
C SER A 239 -11.97 20.21 2.26
N SER A 240 -12.75 19.13 2.29
CA SER A 240 -12.31 17.86 2.87
C SER A 240 -11.07 17.27 2.18
N ARG A 241 -10.10 16.87 2.99
CA ARG A 241 -8.87 16.15 2.59
C ARG A 241 -8.56 15.02 3.58
N ASP A 242 -9.52 14.65 4.41
CA ASP A 242 -9.46 13.49 5.29
C ASP A 242 -9.21 12.20 4.50
N PHE A 243 -9.82 12.07 3.31
CA PHE A 243 -9.54 10.97 2.39
C PHE A 243 -8.07 10.91 1.93
N ALA A 244 -7.42 12.07 1.74
CA ALA A 244 -6.01 12.11 1.38
C ALA A 244 -5.13 11.67 2.56
N ALA A 245 -5.45 12.11 3.79
CA ALA A 245 -4.76 11.69 5.00
C ALA A 245 -4.95 10.18 5.27
N GLU A 246 -6.16 9.65 5.04
CA GLU A 246 -6.44 8.22 5.14
C GLU A 246 -5.69 7.43 4.07
N THR A 247 -5.63 7.92 2.84
CA THR A 247 -4.80 7.34 1.77
C THR A 247 -3.34 7.28 2.20
N ALA A 248 -2.75 8.39 2.66
CA ALA A 248 -1.38 8.42 3.13
C ALA A 248 -1.12 7.41 4.26
N TYR A 249 -2.09 7.24 5.19
CA TYR A 249 -2.00 6.27 6.26
C TYR A 249 -1.97 4.84 5.72
N VAL A 250 -2.89 4.46 4.83
CA VAL A 250 -2.95 3.09 4.31
C VAL A 250 -1.68 2.76 3.49
N LEU A 251 -1.20 3.70 2.66
CA LEU A 251 0.03 3.53 1.90
C LEU A 251 1.26 3.37 2.82
N ALA A 252 1.33 4.17 3.88
CA ALA A 252 2.39 4.04 4.88
C ALA A 252 2.30 2.70 5.65
N GLN A 253 1.09 2.21 5.95
CA GLN A 253 0.89 0.92 6.62
C GLN A 253 1.35 -0.26 5.76
N ILE A 254 1.02 -0.28 4.46
CA ILE A 254 1.55 -1.27 3.50
C ILE A 254 3.09 -1.28 3.53
N ALA A 255 3.71 -0.09 3.49
CA ALA A 255 5.16 0.01 3.55
C ALA A 255 5.74 -0.50 4.87
N VAL A 256 5.08 -0.26 6.02
CA VAL A 256 5.49 -0.78 7.34
C VAL A 256 5.44 -2.31 7.36
N ASP A 257 4.39 -2.92 6.80
CA ASP A 257 4.26 -4.38 6.78
C ASP A 257 5.28 -5.03 5.82
N MET A 258 5.56 -4.39 4.67
CA MET A 258 6.69 -4.78 3.80
C MET A 258 8.06 -4.60 4.50
N SER A 259 8.24 -3.53 5.28
CA SER A 259 9.49 -3.27 6.01
C SER A 259 9.79 -4.37 7.03
N ARG A 260 8.76 -4.92 7.68
CA ARG A 260 8.92 -6.06 8.61
C ARG A 260 9.37 -7.34 7.89
N LEU A 261 8.79 -7.64 6.74
CA LEU A 261 9.25 -8.74 5.88
C LEU A 261 10.70 -8.52 5.43
N ALA A 262 11.02 -7.30 5.01
CA ALA A 262 12.36 -6.92 4.58
C ALA A 262 13.40 -7.11 5.69
N GLU A 263 13.07 -6.74 6.94
CA GLU A 263 13.93 -6.95 8.12
C GLU A 263 14.26 -8.43 8.33
N GLU A 264 13.26 -9.32 8.23
CA GLU A 264 13.50 -10.75 8.36
C GLU A 264 14.35 -11.33 7.22
N ILE A 265 14.09 -10.90 5.97
CA ILE A 265 14.91 -11.32 4.82
C ILE A 265 16.39 -10.89 5.00
N ILE A 266 16.62 -9.67 5.49
CA ILE A 266 17.98 -9.18 5.80
C ILE A 266 18.64 -10.09 6.83
N ALA A 267 17.96 -10.35 7.96
CA ALA A 267 18.47 -11.22 9.00
C ALA A 267 18.73 -12.64 8.46
N TRP A 268 17.78 -13.24 7.72
CA TRP A 268 17.87 -14.58 7.18
C TRP A 268 19.02 -14.76 6.17
N SER A 269 19.39 -13.69 5.46
CA SER A 269 20.46 -13.70 4.47
C SER A 269 21.87 -13.57 5.05
N THR A 270 22.00 -13.23 6.35
CA THR A 270 23.31 -13.14 7.01
C THR A 270 23.95 -14.50 7.21
N PRO A 271 25.28 -14.59 7.28
CA PRO A 271 25.98 -15.86 7.59
C PRO A 271 25.59 -16.46 8.93
N GLU A 272 25.24 -15.64 9.92
CA GLU A 272 24.83 -16.06 11.26
C GLU A 272 23.53 -16.87 11.22
N PHE A 273 22.53 -16.42 10.44
CA PHE A 273 21.31 -17.17 10.20
C PHE A 273 21.51 -18.21 9.08
N GLY A 274 21.89 -17.76 7.90
CA GLY A 274 22.13 -18.63 6.75
C GLY A 274 20.85 -19.35 6.27
N TYR A 275 19.67 -18.73 6.41
CA TYR A 275 18.39 -19.35 6.05
C TYR A 275 18.05 -19.19 4.59
N VAL A 276 18.54 -18.12 3.94
CA VAL A 276 18.26 -17.81 2.54
C VAL A 276 19.51 -17.36 1.78
N THR A 277 19.51 -17.62 0.48
CA THR A 277 20.37 -16.95 -0.49
C THR A 277 19.50 -16.08 -1.40
N LEU A 278 19.95 -14.85 -1.61
CA LEU A 278 19.29 -13.91 -2.53
C LEU A 278 19.71 -14.22 -3.97
N ALA A 279 18.79 -14.09 -4.92
CA ALA A 279 19.13 -14.16 -6.34
C ALA A 279 19.97 -12.95 -6.78
N ASP A 280 20.84 -13.12 -7.76
CA ASP A 280 21.74 -12.07 -8.24
C ASP A 280 20.99 -10.85 -8.78
N ALA A 281 19.84 -11.07 -9.41
CA ALA A 281 19.00 -10.02 -9.95
C ALA A 281 18.39 -9.06 -8.88
N TRP A 282 18.36 -9.50 -7.61
CA TRP A 282 17.75 -8.77 -6.49
C TRP A 282 18.75 -8.43 -5.37
N SER A 283 20.02 -8.38 -5.71
CA SER A 283 21.11 -8.08 -4.80
C SER A 283 22.21 -7.29 -5.50
N THR A 284 23.02 -6.56 -4.76
CA THR A 284 24.19 -5.89 -5.30
C THR A 284 25.48 -6.44 -4.70
N GLY A 285 26.60 -6.23 -5.39
CA GLY A 285 27.93 -6.53 -4.88
C GLY A 285 28.59 -5.32 -4.23
N SER A 286 29.85 -5.51 -3.85
CA SER A 286 30.71 -4.43 -3.37
C SER A 286 31.80 -4.12 -4.40
N SER A 287 32.09 -2.85 -4.64
CA SER A 287 33.17 -2.43 -5.55
C SER A 287 34.58 -2.80 -5.05
N ILE A 288 34.72 -3.11 -3.75
CA ILE A 288 36.00 -3.44 -3.11
C ILE A 288 36.02 -4.84 -2.51
N MET A 289 34.87 -5.44 -2.21
CA MET A 289 34.76 -6.76 -1.58
C MET A 289 34.04 -7.72 -2.54
N PRO A 290 34.76 -8.49 -3.38
CA PRO A 290 34.17 -9.29 -4.45
C PRO A 290 33.27 -10.43 -3.97
N GLN A 291 33.41 -10.86 -2.70
CA GLN A 291 32.59 -11.91 -2.09
C GLN A 291 31.26 -11.39 -1.52
N LYS A 292 31.08 -10.06 -1.41
CA LYS A 292 29.93 -9.46 -0.71
C LYS A 292 28.71 -9.41 -1.60
N LYS A 293 27.57 -9.83 -1.06
CA LYS A 293 26.24 -9.74 -1.66
C LYS A 293 25.29 -9.06 -0.69
N ASN A 294 24.70 -7.95 -1.11
CA ASN A 294 23.89 -7.08 -0.25
C ASN A 294 22.40 -7.27 -0.50
N PRO A 295 21.54 -7.20 0.54
CA PRO A 295 20.09 -7.29 0.43
C PRO A 295 19.45 -5.91 0.12
N ASP A 296 19.93 -5.21 -0.92
CA ASP A 296 19.59 -3.79 -1.16
C ASP A 296 18.09 -3.54 -1.35
N VAL A 297 17.36 -4.46 -1.99
CA VAL A 297 15.90 -4.32 -2.15
C VAL A 297 15.22 -4.26 -0.79
N ALA A 298 15.60 -5.13 0.13
CA ALA A 298 15.05 -5.16 1.49
C ALA A 298 15.46 -3.92 2.30
N GLU A 299 16.73 -3.48 2.18
CA GLU A 299 17.22 -2.26 2.85
C GLU A 299 16.52 -1.01 2.34
N LEU A 300 16.35 -0.88 1.02
CA LEU A 300 15.62 0.25 0.41
C LEU A 300 14.14 0.26 0.81
N THR A 301 13.53 -0.92 0.96
CA THR A 301 12.16 -1.04 1.46
C THR A 301 12.03 -0.47 2.87
N ARG A 302 12.93 -0.83 3.79
CA ARG A 302 12.98 -0.23 5.13
C ARG A 302 13.21 1.28 5.07
N GLY A 303 14.16 1.74 4.27
CA GLY A 303 14.51 3.16 4.16
C GLY A 303 13.36 4.01 3.62
N LYS A 304 12.74 3.56 2.52
CA LYS A 304 11.63 4.28 1.87
C LYS A 304 10.34 4.28 2.70
N THR A 305 10.13 3.30 3.57
CA THR A 305 9.02 3.30 4.53
C THR A 305 9.02 4.58 5.40
N GLY A 306 10.20 5.04 5.84
CA GLY A 306 10.34 6.30 6.58
C GLY A 306 9.87 7.53 5.78
N ARG A 307 10.05 7.53 4.46
CA ARG A 307 9.55 8.59 3.57
C ARG A 307 8.02 8.64 3.55
N LEU A 308 7.35 7.48 3.40
CA LEU A 308 5.88 7.42 3.39
C LEU A 308 5.28 7.85 4.74
N ILE A 309 5.90 7.47 5.86
CA ILE A 309 5.52 7.96 7.20
C ILE A 309 5.68 9.48 7.28
N GLY A 310 6.77 10.03 6.72
CA GLY A 310 7.01 11.47 6.64
C GLY A 310 5.94 12.20 5.82
N ASN A 311 5.51 11.64 4.68
CA ASN A 311 4.44 12.17 3.84
C ASN A 311 3.11 12.25 4.61
N LEU A 312 2.73 11.19 5.34
CA LEU A 312 1.55 11.21 6.21
C LEU A 312 1.65 12.30 7.30
N ALA A 313 2.77 12.36 7.99
CA ALA A 313 2.96 13.32 9.08
C ALA A 313 2.93 14.77 8.58
N GLY A 314 3.57 15.05 7.44
CA GLY A 314 3.56 16.36 6.78
C GLY A 314 2.15 16.79 6.36
N LEU A 315 1.41 15.89 5.72
CA LEU A 315 0.03 16.15 5.31
C LEU A 315 -0.88 16.44 6.51
N MET A 316 -0.81 15.65 7.57
CA MET A 316 -1.57 15.89 8.81
C MET A 316 -1.23 17.26 9.43
N ALA A 317 0.06 17.66 9.40
CA ALA A 317 0.48 18.98 9.88
C ALA A 317 -0.08 20.11 9.03
N THR A 318 -0.20 19.95 7.71
CA THR A 318 -0.84 20.90 6.81
C THR A 318 -2.34 21.06 7.12
N LEU A 319 -3.06 19.96 7.29
CA LEU A 319 -4.53 19.97 7.44
C LEU A 319 -5.01 20.50 8.79
N LYS A 320 -4.26 20.36 9.88
CA LYS A 320 -4.71 20.55 11.28
C LYS A 320 -5.31 21.91 11.64
N ALA A 321 -4.97 22.97 10.92
CA ALA A 321 -5.34 24.34 11.31
C ALA A 321 -6.02 25.16 10.20
N MET A 322 -6.46 24.48 9.12
CA MET A 322 -7.15 25.15 8.02
C MET A 322 -8.62 25.39 8.33
N PRO A 323 -9.20 26.54 7.94
CA PRO A 323 -10.63 26.73 7.95
C PRO A 323 -11.28 25.91 6.83
N LEU A 324 -12.62 25.81 6.85
CA LEU A 324 -13.38 25.18 5.79
C LEU A 324 -13.26 25.92 4.45
N ALA A 325 -13.78 25.35 3.39
CA ALA A 325 -13.61 25.72 1.99
C ALA A 325 -12.16 25.55 1.51
N TYR A 326 -11.77 26.23 0.46
CA TYR A 326 -10.43 26.10 -0.13
C TYR A 326 -9.49 27.20 0.36
N ASN A 327 -8.33 26.79 0.82
CA ASN A 327 -7.18 27.64 1.07
C ASN A 327 -5.98 27.10 0.28
N ARG A 328 -5.03 27.97 -0.09
CA ARG A 328 -3.89 27.60 -0.94
C ARG A 328 -2.98 26.53 -0.31
N ASP A 329 -3.03 26.35 1.01
CA ASP A 329 -2.39 25.25 1.74
C ASP A 329 -2.76 23.87 1.15
N LEU A 330 -3.98 23.73 0.59
CA LEU A 330 -4.44 22.51 -0.06
C LEU A 330 -3.70 22.19 -1.38
N GLN A 331 -2.79 23.04 -1.84
CA GLN A 331 -1.88 22.68 -2.91
C GLN A 331 -0.89 21.60 -2.50
N GLU A 332 -0.57 21.55 -1.19
CA GLU A 332 0.34 20.55 -0.58
C GLU A 332 -0.32 19.19 -0.34
N ASP A 333 -1.58 18.97 -0.72
CA ASP A 333 -2.31 17.73 -0.47
C ASP A 333 -1.92 16.59 -1.43
N LYS A 334 -1.54 16.91 -2.67
CA LYS A 334 -1.35 15.94 -3.75
C LYS A 334 0.07 15.37 -3.78
N GLU A 335 1.09 16.20 -3.65
CA GLU A 335 2.48 15.78 -3.81
C GLU A 335 2.87 14.64 -2.88
N PRO A 336 2.53 14.65 -1.56
CA PRO A 336 2.84 13.52 -0.67
C PRO A 336 2.14 12.23 -1.07
N ILE A 337 0.94 12.29 -1.64
CA ILE A 337 0.20 11.10 -2.08
C ILE A 337 0.78 10.57 -3.39
N VAL A 338 1.03 11.45 -4.37
CA VAL A 338 1.67 11.07 -5.66
C VAL A 338 3.03 10.43 -5.40
N ASP A 339 3.82 11.02 -4.51
CA ASP A 339 5.11 10.45 -4.11
C ASP A 339 4.94 9.08 -3.47
N SER A 340 4.04 8.92 -2.49
CA SER A 340 3.81 7.65 -1.79
C SER A 340 3.36 6.55 -2.75
N VAL A 341 2.44 6.84 -3.68
CA VAL A 341 2.01 5.92 -4.74
C VAL A 341 3.19 5.53 -5.62
N THR A 342 3.98 6.51 -6.08
CA THR A 342 5.17 6.26 -6.90
C THR A 342 6.19 5.36 -6.20
N GLN A 343 6.42 5.59 -4.90
CA GLN A 343 7.36 4.75 -4.14
C GLN A 343 6.84 3.32 -3.99
N LEU A 344 5.54 3.10 -3.77
CA LEU A 344 4.97 1.76 -3.68
C LEU A 344 5.03 1.00 -5.00
N HIS A 345 4.77 1.65 -6.14
CA HIS A 345 4.95 1.06 -7.48
C HIS A 345 6.39 0.63 -7.78
N LEU A 346 7.38 1.23 -7.10
CA LEU A 346 8.77 0.78 -7.18
C LEU A 346 9.05 -0.38 -6.21
N LEU A 347 8.50 -0.33 -5.01
CA LEU A 347 8.82 -1.27 -3.93
C LEU A 347 8.10 -2.61 -4.08
N LEU A 348 6.79 -2.60 -4.41
CA LEU A 348 5.97 -3.81 -4.48
C LEU A 348 6.49 -4.82 -5.51
N PRO A 349 6.75 -4.45 -6.78
CA PRO A 349 7.34 -5.38 -7.75
C PRO A 349 8.72 -5.88 -7.33
N ALA A 350 9.55 -5.01 -6.74
CA ALA A 350 10.89 -5.39 -6.30
C ALA A 350 10.85 -6.40 -5.14
N MET A 351 9.97 -6.18 -4.14
CA MET A 351 9.78 -7.12 -3.03
C MET A 351 9.14 -8.43 -3.50
N THR A 352 8.21 -8.38 -4.44
CA THR A 352 7.60 -9.57 -5.06
C THR A 352 8.67 -10.41 -5.76
N GLY A 353 9.50 -9.80 -6.59
CA GLY A 353 10.60 -10.49 -7.28
C GLY A 353 11.65 -11.04 -6.32
N LEU A 354 12.02 -10.28 -5.29
CA LEU A 354 12.91 -10.74 -4.24
C LEU A 354 12.35 -11.99 -3.56
N VAL A 355 11.10 -11.95 -3.06
CA VAL A 355 10.45 -13.07 -2.36
C VAL A 355 10.30 -14.29 -3.27
N ALA A 356 9.85 -14.09 -4.51
CA ALA A 356 9.64 -15.18 -5.47
C ALA A 356 10.93 -15.97 -5.79
N THR A 357 12.08 -15.34 -5.64
CA THR A 357 13.40 -15.91 -6.01
C THR A 357 14.28 -16.27 -4.82
N LEU A 358 13.79 -16.17 -3.58
CA LEU A 358 14.53 -16.62 -2.39
C LEU A 358 14.84 -18.11 -2.48
N VAL A 359 16.09 -18.46 -2.27
CA VAL A 359 16.54 -19.85 -2.14
C VAL A 359 16.70 -20.16 -0.66
N PHE A 360 15.80 -20.97 -0.12
CA PHE A 360 15.83 -21.38 1.28
C PHE A 360 16.81 -22.53 1.53
N HIS A 361 17.35 -22.60 2.74
CA HIS A 361 18.28 -23.64 3.20
C HIS A 361 17.65 -24.52 4.31
N PRO A 362 16.79 -25.51 3.96
CA PRO A 362 16.05 -26.32 4.93
C PRO A 362 16.95 -27.04 5.93
N ARG A 363 18.13 -27.52 5.49
CA ARG A 363 19.09 -28.20 6.37
C ARG A 363 19.57 -27.25 7.47
N ARG A 364 19.97 -26.02 7.12
CA ARG A 364 20.46 -25.03 8.10
C ARG A 364 19.35 -24.64 9.09
N MET A 365 18.13 -24.47 8.61
CA MET A 365 16.98 -24.19 9.44
C MET A 365 16.70 -25.32 10.44
N LEU A 366 16.72 -26.58 9.97
CA LEU A 366 16.48 -27.75 10.81
C LEU A 366 17.59 -27.93 11.86
N GLU A 367 18.87 -27.71 11.51
CA GLU A 367 20.01 -27.76 12.43
C GLU A 367 19.86 -26.79 13.60
N LEU A 368 19.26 -25.62 13.37
CA LEU A 368 19.07 -24.59 14.39
C LEU A 368 17.71 -24.69 15.12
N ALA A 369 16.76 -25.48 14.64
CA ALA A 369 15.43 -25.57 15.23
C ALA A 369 15.40 -26.04 16.70
N PRO A 370 16.23 -27.01 17.15
CA PRO A 370 16.27 -27.43 18.55
C PRO A 370 17.18 -26.55 19.42
N ALA A 371 17.94 -25.60 18.85
CA ALA A 371 18.89 -24.77 19.59
C ALA A 371 18.23 -23.98 20.73
N GLY A 372 18.89 -23.85 21.86
CA GLY A 372 18.39 -23.11 23.01
C GLY A 372 17.21 -23.80 23.71
N TYR A 373 17.15 -25.13 23.63
CA TYR A 373 16.15 -25.96 24.31
C TYR A 373 14.69 -25.62 23.93
N THR A 374 14.45 -25.34 22.66
CA THR A 374 13.14 -24.94 22.11
C THR A 374 12.01 -25.95 22.37
N LEU A 375 12.36 -27.21 22.70
CA LEU A 375 11.39 -28.28 23.04
C LEU A 375 10.96 -28.29 24.51
N ALA A 376 11.49 -27.39 25.35
CA ALA A 376 11.17 -27.36 26.79
C ALA A 376 9.67 -27.09 27.03
N THR A 377 9.04 -26.24 26.23
CA THR A 377 7.59 -26.00 26.32
C THR A 377 6.78 -27.25 25.98
N ASP A 378 7.21 -28.03 24.98
CA ASP A 378 6.53 -29.27 24.57
C ASP A 378 6.57 -30.33 25.67
N LEU A 379 7.68 -30.42 26.41
CA LEU A 379 7.83 -31.27 27.56
C LEU A 379 6.87 -30.83 28.68
N ALA A 380 6.78 -29.54 29.00
CA ALA A 380 5.86 -29.05 30.02
C ALA A 380 4.39 -29.29 29.61
N GLU A 381 4.02 -29.02 28.37
CA GLU A 381 2.67 -29.25 27.86
C GLU A 381 2.31 -30.75 27.80
N TRP A 382 3.29 -31.62 27.52
CA TRP A 382 3.10 -33.05 27.59
C TRP A 382 2.74 -33.50 29.02
N LEU A 383 3.48 -33.03 30.04
CA LEU A 383 3.15 -33.30 31.46
C LEU A 383 1.76 -32.78 31.84
N VAL A 384 1.35 -31.63 31.34
CA VAL A 384 -0.01 -31.12 31.58
C VAL A 384 -1.06 -32.04 30.99
N ARG A 385 -0.84 -32.63 29.82
CA ARG A 385 -1.74 -33.65 29.25
C ARG A 385 -1.80 -34.92 30.11
N GLU A 386 -0.69 -35.26 30.77
CA GLU A 386 -0.65 -36.35 31.74
C GLU A 386 -1.25 -36.00 33.14
N GLY A 387 -1.89 -34.81 33.24
CA GLY A 387 -2.60 -34.38 34.42
C GLY A 387 -1.75 -33.65 35.48
N VAL A 388 -0.51 -33.31 35.16
CA VAL A 388 0.38 -32.53 36.06
C VAL A 388 -0.02 -31.04 36.03
N PRO A 389 -0.15 -30.37 37.18
CA PRO A 389 -0.39 -28.93 37.20
C PRO A 389 0.71 -28.17 36.48
N PHE A 390 0.33 -27.12 35.69
CA PHE A 390 1.27 -26.40 34.82
C PHE A 390 2.51 -25.90 35.56
N ARG A 391 2.37 -25.38 36.79
CA ARG A 391 3.51 -24.90 37.59
C ARG A 391 4.54 -25.99 37.83
N GLU A 392 4.07 -27.17 38.24
CA GLU A 392 4.90 -28.35 38.49
C GLU A 392 5.52 -28.86 37.18
N ALA A 393 4.74 -28.89 36.08
CA ALA A 393 5.22 -29.27 34.77
C ALA A 393 6.32 -28.32 34.27
N HIS A 394 6.18 -27.02 34.50
CA HIS A 394 7.17 -26.00 34.14
C HIS A 394 8.46 -26.15 34.96
N GLU A 395 8.35 -26.43 36.28
CA GLU A 395 9.50 -26.66 37.13
C GLU A 395 10.24 -27.96 36.74
N ALA A 396 9.53 -29.01 36.37
CA ALA A 396 10.08 -30.27 35.86
C ALA A 396 10.80 -30.05 34.50
N SER A 397 10.19 -29.31 33.61
CA SER A 397 10.81 -28.94 32.32
C SER A 397 12.11 -28.14 32.52
N GLY A 398 12.09 -27.16 33.44
CA GLY A 398 13.29 -26.40 33.81
C GLY A 398 14.40 -27.29 34.43
N ALA A 399 14.04 -28.32 35.17
CA ALA A 399 15.00 -29.31 35.68
C ALA A 399 15.64 -30.10 34.54
N CYS A 400 14.87 -30.54 33.54
CA CYS A 400 15.39 -31.23 32.36
C CYS A 400 16.35 -30.33 31.58
N VAL A 401 16.02 -29.03 31.37
CA VAL A 401 16.90 -28.06 30.72
C VAL A 401 18.24 -27.97 31.46
N ARG A 402 18.22 -27.84 32.78
CA ARG A 402 19.43 -27.77 33.61
C ARG A 402 20.32 -29.02 33.44
N ILE A 403 19.71 -30.22 33.46
CA ILE A 403 20.44 -31.49 33.28
C ILE A 403 21.07 -31.50 31.86
N ALA A 404 20.35 -31.08 30.84
CA ALA A 404 20.83 -31.01 29.47
C ALA A 404 21.99 -30.00 29.31
N GLU A 405 21.88 -28.84 29.97
CA GLU A 405 22.96 -27.83 30.01
C GLU A 405 24.24 -28.37 30.68
N GLU A 406 24.09 -28.99 31.83
CA GLU A 406 25.23 -29.59 32.57
C GLU A 406 25.96 -30.68 31.77
N ARG A 407 25.22 -31.44 30.92
CA ARG A 407 25.77 -32.44 30.01
C ARG A 407 26.26 -31.89 28.67
N GLY A 408 25.83 -30.69 28.30
CA GLY A 408 26.07 -30.12 26.97
C GLY A 408 25.35 -30.86 25.82
N VAL A 409 24.13 -31.37 26.07
CA VAL A 409 23.33 -32.16 25.10
C VAL A 409 21.95 -31.54 24.89
N GLY A 410 21.22 -31.99 23.86
CA GLY A 410 19.82 -31.61 23.63
C GLY A 410 18.86 -32.28 24.62
N LEU A 411 17.62 -31.75 24.73
CA LEU A 411 16.57 -32.38 25.57
C LEU A 411 16.17 -33.79 25.08
N ASP A 412 16.27 -34.02 23.78
CA ASP A 412 16.02 -35.32 23.12
C ASP A 412 17.09 -36.37 23.41
N GLU A 413 18.28 -35.96 23.86
CA GLU A 413 19.39 -36.81 24.21
C GLU A 413 19.44 -37.20 25.72
N LEU A 414 18.52 -36.65 26.55
CA LEU A 414 18.39 -37.05 27.93
C LEU A 414 17.98 -38.54 28.02
N THR A 415 18.55 -39.29 28.98
CA THR A 415 18.15 -40.67 29.21
C THR A 415 16.79 -40.74 29.90
N ASP A 416 16.13 -41.90 29.89
CA ASP A 416 14.85 -42.09 30.56
C ASP A 416 14.97 -41.94 32.10
N GLU A 417 16.16 -42.32 32.67
CA GLU A 417 16.45 -42.11 34.07
C GLU A 417 16.60 -40.63 34.44
N GLU A 418 17.22 -39.82 33.57
CA GLU A 418 17.36 -38.37 33.75
C GLU A 418 15.99 -37.67 33.66
N LEU A 419 15.19 -38.02 32.66
CA LEU A 419 13.83 -37.53 32.55
C LEU A 419 12.99 -37.89 33.79
N ALA A 420 13.03 -39.16 34.23
CA ALA A 420 12.30 -39.62 35.42
C ALA A 420 12.79 -38.95 36.72
N SER A 421 14.09 -38.57 36.78
CA SER A 421 14.65 -37.85 37.94
C SER A 421 14.10 -36.43 38.05
N ALA A 422 13.76 -35.77 36.94
CA ALA A 422 13.13 -34.46 36.92
C ALA A 422 11.65 -34.52 37.31
N HIS A 423 10.94 -35.56 36.82
CA HIS A 423 9.55 -35.80 37.24
C HIS A 423 9.13 -37.25 36.93
N LYS A 424 8.50 -37.92 37.95
CA LYS A 424 8.10 -39.34 37.86
C LYS A 424 7.17 -39.71 36.70
N GLN A 425 6.40 -38.73 36.16
CA GLN A 425 5.54 -38.95 35.00
C GLN A 425 6.24 -38.74 33.68
N LEU A 426 7.51 -38.33 33.64
CA LEU A 426 8.33 -38.30 32.42
C LEU A 426 8.80 -39.73 32.09
N HIS A 427 7.91 -40.47 31.44
CA HIS A 427 8.18 -41.80 30.91
C HIS A 427 8.53 -41.78 29.40
N PRO A 428 8.99 -42.90 28.81
CA PRO A 428 9.44 -42.93 27.41
C PRO A 428 8.46 -42.35 26.36
N GLY A 429 7.16 -42.27 26.66
CA GLY A 429 6.14 -41.66 25.81
C GLY A 429 6.42 -40.18 25.49
N VAL A 430 7.14 -39.47 26.35
CA VAL A 430 7.51 -38.07 26.12
C VAL A 430 8.41 -37.87 24.87
N ARG A 431 9.08 -38.96 24.44
CA ARG A 431 9.93 -38.94 23.22
C ARG A 431 9.18 -38.50 21.98
N GLU A 432 7.86 -38.71 21.95
CA GLU A 432 7.02 -38.27 20.82
C GLU A 432 7.07 -36.75 20.60
N VAL A 433 7.13 -35.98 21.68
CA VAL A 433 7.16 -34.50 21.62
C VAL A 433 8.58 -33.93 21.73
N LEU A 434 9.57 -34.72 22.09
CA LEU A 434 10.98 -34.31 22.17
C LEU A 434 11.70 -34.39 20.82
N THR A 435 10.97 -34.11 19.77
CA THR A 435 11.51 -33.94 18.43
C THR A 435 10.94 -32.66 17.81
N VAL A 436 11.71 -31.93 17.00
CA VAL A 436 11.19 -30.72 16.32
C VAL A 436 9.98 -31.02 15.45
N ALA A 437 9.92 -32.20 14.84
CA ALA A 437 8.78 -32.65 14.04
C ALA A 437 7.53 -32.91 14.91
N GLY A 438 7.69 -33.56 16.07
CA GLY A 438 6.62 -33.82 17.03
C GLY A 438 6.09 -32.51 17.64
N ALA A 439 6.99 -31.60 18.00
CA ALA A 439 6.64 -30.29 18.51
C ALA A 439 5.76 -29.51 17.51
N VAL A 440 6.16 -29.43 16.23
CA VAL A 440 5.38 -28.79 15.17
C VAL A 440 4.05 -29.50 14.96
N ALA A 441 4.03 -30.84 14.88
CA ALA A 441 2.82 -31.62 14.63
C ALA A 441 1.77 -31.47 15.75
N SER A 442 2.20 -31.21 16.99
CA SER A 442 1.31 -31.04 18.15
C SER A 442 0.54 -29.71 18.16
N ARG A 443 0.97 -28.70 17.39
CA ARG A 443 0.37 -27.34 17.37
C ARG A 443 -0.85 -27.26 16.46
N THR A 444 -1.91 -28.01 16.78
CA THR A 444 -3.11 -28.20 15.94
C THR A 444 -4.25 -27.22 16.21
N THR A 445 -4.09 -26.26 17.11
CA THR A 445 -5.08 -25.18 17.31
C THR A 445 -5.20 -24.33 16.05
N ARG A 446 -6.37 -23.70 15.84
CA ARG A 446 -6.56 -22.77 14.71
C ARG A 446 -5.47 -21.70 14.73
N GLY A 447 -4.81 -21.49 13.58
CA GLY A 447 -3.68 -20.58 13.45
C GLY A 447 -2.35 -21.15 13.93
N GLY A 448 -2.30 -22.40 14.41
CA GLY A 448 -1.06 -23.09 14.80
C GLY A 448 -0.18 -23.46 13.62
N THR A 449 1.05 -23.91 13.93
CA THR A 449 2.07 -24.23 12.93
C THR A 449 2.01 -25.66 12.39
N ALA A 450 1.12 -26.55 12.91
CA ALA A 450 0.98 -27.90 12.36
C ALA A 450 0.62 -27.85 10.87
N GLN A 451 1.15 -28.79 10.06
CA GLN A 451 0.99 -28.77 8.59
C GLN A 451 -0.46 -28.61 8.15
N VAL A 452 -1.39 -29.36 8.77
CA VAL A 452 -2.83 -29.25 8.47
C VAL A 452 -3.37 -27.83 8.65
N ARG A 453 -2.90 -27.10 9.66
CA ARG A 453 -3.32 -25.72 9.94
C ARG A 453 -2.68 -24.72 8.97
N VAL A 454 -1.45 -24.97 8.58
CA VAL A 454 -0.76 -24.16 7.56
C VAL A 454 -1.41 -24.34 6.18
N ASP A 455 -1.83 -25.55 5.84
CA ASP A 455 -2.56 -25.81 4.58
C ASP A 455 -3.92 -25.09 4.56
N GLU A 456 -4.66 -25.11 5.67
CA GLU A 456 -5.91 -24.33 5.83
C GLU A 456 -5.66 -22.81 5.71
N GLN A 457 -4.60 -22.30 6.34
CA GLN A 457 -4.22 -20.89 6.25
C GLN A 457 -3.89 -20.51 4.81
N ARG A 458 -3.06 -21.30 4.13
CA ARG A 458 -2.68 -21.04 2.74
C ARG A 458 -3.89 -21.04 1.82
N HIS A 459 -4.77 -22.03 1.92
CA HIS A 459 -6.00 -22.05 1.12
C HIS A 459 -6.85 -20.80 1.33
N ARG A 460 -7.00 -20.34 2.58
CA ARG A 460 -7.72 -19.11 2.89
C ARG A 460 -7.02 -17.86 2.32
N VAL A 461 -5.69 -17.78 2.42
CA VAL A 461 -4.90 -16.69 1.84
C VAL A 461 -5.10 -16.65 0.34
N ASP A 462 -4.98 -17.79 -0.36
CA ASP A 462 -5.15 -17.88 -1.81
C ASP A 462 -6.56 -17.44 -2.26
N THR A 463 -7.60 -17.87 -1.54
CA THR A 463 -9.00 -17.49 -1.81
C THR A 463 -9.19 -15.97 -1.66
N LEU A 464 -8.80 -15.40 -0.52
CA LEU A 464 -8.94 -13.96 -0.28
C LEU A 464 -8.13 -13.12 -1.27
N THR A 465 -6.94 -13.59 -1.63
CA THR A 465 -6.09 -12.92 -2.63
C THR A 465 -6.78 -12.85 -4.00
N ALA A 466 -7.44 -13.94 -4.42
CA ALA A 466 -8.19 -13.97 -5.67
C ALA A 466 -9.40 -13.01 -5.64
N ASP A 467 -10.17 -13.02 -4.54
CA ASP A 467 -11.34 -12.14 -4.36
C ASP A 467 -10.93 -10.66 -4.37
N TYR A 468 -9.85 -10.32 -3.68
CA TYR A 468 -9.35 -8.94 -3.60
C TYR A 468 -8.76 -8.47 -4.93
N ARG A 469 -8.11 -9.37 -5.67
CA ARG A 469 -7.63 -9.06 -7.01
C ARG A 469 -8.78 -8.78 -7.98
N ALA A 470 -9.84 -9.57 -7.94
CA ALA A 470 -11.05 -9.35 -8.74
C ALA A 470 -11.68 -7.98 -8.42
N TRP A 471 -11.81 -7.62 -7.13
CA TRP A 471 -12.25 -6.28 -6.74
C TRP A 471 -11.34 -5.17 -7.29
N ALA A 472 -10.02 -5.33 -7.18
CA ALA A 472 -9.05 -4.33 -7.62
C ALA A 472 -9.11 -4.11 -9.15
N GLN A 473 -9.39 -5.17 -9.91
CA GLN A 473 -9.51 -5.13 -11.38
C GLN A 473 -10.90 -4.68 -11.87
N GLY A 474 -11.84 -4.43 -10.96
CA GLY A 474 -13.20 -4.01 -11.32
C GLY A 474 -14.11 -5.16 -11.76
N ASP A 475 -13.67 -6.39 -11.62
CA ASP A 475 -14.46 -7.60 -11.90
C ASP A 475 -15.45 -7.83 -10.74
N HIS A 476 -16.59 -7.14 -10.80
CA HIS A 476 -17.69 -7.39 -9.87
C HIS A 476 -18.53 -8.54 -10.41
N ALA A 477 -18.56 -9.64 -9.62
CA ALA A 477 -19.52 -10.73 -9.82
C ALA A 477 -20.95 -10.30 -9.49
#